data_f3bc5318a6d21c552a4294a97021d362
#
_entry.id   f3bc5318a6d21c552a4294a97021d362
#
_cell.length_a   1.000
_cell.length_b   1.000
_cell.length_c   1.000
_cell.angle_alpha   90.00
_cell.angle_beta   90.00
_cell.angle_gamma   90.00
#
_symmetry.space_group_name_H-M   'P 1'
#
loop_
_entity.id
_entity.type
_entity.pdbx_description
1 polymer ?
#
loop_
_entity_poly.entity_id
_entity_poly.type
_entity_poly.pdbx_seq_one_letter_code
_entity_poly.pdbx_strand_id
1 'polypeptide(L)'
;MEEKSNATLEKIHEVAMAEFLDKGFQGASLRQIVKNAGVTTGAFYGYFSSKEALFASIVEPHAAALMGRFMEAQTSFSELPEQEQPEHMGLESSQCVHWMVDYICDHREPVKLLLCKAEGTSYEHFVHNMVEVEVEYTLRYMDVLRRLGREVPELSQSLCHIIASGIMSGIFEIVIHDMPREQAVRDVDQLC
;
A
#
# COMPACT_ATOMS: atom_id res chain seq x y z
N MET A 1 -2.53 -5.56 -34.86
CA MET A 1 -1.49 -6.26 -34.05
C MET A 1 -1.53 -5.83 -32.59
N GLU A 2 -1.74 -4.55 -32.29
CA GLU A 2 -1.87 -4.01 -30.92
C GLU A 2 -3.02 -4.64 -30.11
N GLU A 3 -4.22 -4.79 -30.68
CA GLU A 3 -5.37 -5.40 -29.98
C GLU A 3 -5.11 -6.83 -29.51
N LYS A 4 -4.44 -7.65 -30.35
CA LYS A 4 -4.06 -9.03 -29.94
C LYS A 4 -2.98 -9.05 -28.88
N SER A 5 -2.08 -8.07 -28.90
CA SER A 5 -1.03 -7.92 -27.88
C SER A 5 -1.63 -7.54 -26.52
N ASN A 6 -2.58 -6.60 -26.50
CA ASN A 6 -3.30 -6.18 -25.28
C ASN A 6 -4.13 -7.34 -24.68
N ALA A 7 -4.91 -8.05 -25.48
CA ALA A 7 -5.70 -9.18 -24.99
C ALA A 7 -4.81 -10.31 -24.41
N THR A 8 -3.60 -10.51 -24.97
CA THR A 8 -2.65 -11.49 -24.44
C THR A 8 -2.06 -11.02 -23.11
N LEU A 9 -1.73 -9.74 -22.99
CA LEU A 9 -1.20 -9.13 -21.76
C LEU A 9 -2.24 -9.21 -20.64
N GLU A 10 -3.48 -8.83 -20.92
CA GLU A 10 -4.60 -8.92 -19.95
C GLU A 10 -4.79 -10.35 -19.45
N LYS A 11 -4.71 -11.33 -20.37
CA LYS A 11 -4.85 -12.75 -20.00
C LYS A 11 -3.69 -13.25 -19.14
N ILE A 12 -2.45 -12.79 -19.41
CA ILE A 12 -1.30 -13.11 -18.55
C ILE A 12 -1.51 -12.51 -17.16
N HIS A 13 -1.95 -11.26 -17.06
CA HIS A 13 -2.21 -10.58 -15.78
C HIS A 13 -3.31 -11.29 -14.98
N GLU A 14 -4.45 -11.63 -15.61
CA GLU A 14 -5.57 -12.35 -14.97
C GLU A 14 -5.10 -13.67 -14.35
N VAL A 15 -4.39 -14.48 -15.13
CA VAL A 15 -3.91 -15.79 -14.68
C VAL A 15 -2.81 -15.65 -13.60
N ALA A 16 -1.95 -14.66 -13.76
CA ALA A 16 -0.89 -14.38 -12.78
C ALA A 16 -1.48 -13.90 -11.45
N MET A 17 -2.46 -13.01 -11.49
CA MET A 17 -3.20 -12.55 -10.30
C MET A 17 -3.75 -13.73 -9.51
N ALA A 18 -4.46 -14.65 -10.17
CA ALA A 18 -5.02 -15.84 -9.52
C ALA A 18 -3.93 -16.74 -8.91
N GLU A 19 -2.84 -17.01 -9.64
CA GLU A 19 -1.74 -17.85 -9.16
C GLU A 19 -1.00 -17.21 -7.97
N PHE A 20 -0.75 -15.89 -8.02
CA PHE A 20 -0.09 -15.16 -6.93
C PHE A 20 -0.97 -15.02 -5.69
N LEU A 21 -2.28 -14.79 -5.84
CA LEU A 21 -3.21 -14.76 -4.71
C LEU A 21 -3.29 -16.10 -4.00
N ASP A 22 -3.30 -17.21 -4.74
CA ASP A 22 -3.37 -18.55 -4.19
C ASP A 22 -2.07 -18.94 -3.46
N LYS A 23 -0.91 -18.77 -4.12
CA LYS A 23 0.37 -19.36 -3.67
C LYS A 23 1.39 -18.36 -3.12
N GLY A 24 1.11 -17.07 -3.20
CA GLY A 24 2.10 -16.03 -2.96
C GLY A 24 3.15 -15.95 -4.07
N PHE A 25 3.99 -14.89 -4.06
CA PHE A 25 5.02 -14.72 -5.07
C PHE A 25 6.01 -15.89 -5.08
N GLN A 26 6.52 -16.31 -3.91
CA GLN A 26 7.53 -17.38 -3.84
C GLN A 26 7.00 -18.73 -4.35
N GLY A 27 5.78 -19.12 -3.95
CA GLY A 27 5.15 -20.39 -4.30
C GLY A 27 4.57 -20.46 -5.71
N ALA A 28 4.36 -19.30 -6.37
CA ALA A 28 3.77 -19.23 -7.70
C ALA A 28 4.70 -19.75 -8.79
N SER A 29 4.13 -20.53 -9.73
CA SER A 29 4.84 -21.18 -10.81
C SER A 29 4.67 -20.41 -12.13
N LEU A 30 5.74 -19.79 -12.62
CA LEU A 30 5.75 -19.14 -13.93
C LEU A 30 5.32 -20.09 -15.04
N ARG A 31 5.74 -21.36 -14.97
CA ARG A 31 5.35 -22.39 -15.95
C ARG A 31 3.84 -22.62 -15.95
N GLN A 32 3.21 -22.60 -14.77
CA GLN A 32 1.76 -22.77 -14.65
C GLN A 32 1.03 -21.54 -15.18
N ILE A 33 1.52 -20.32 -14.88
CA ILE A 33 0.98 -19.06 -15.40
C ILE A 33 0.99 -19.08 -16.93
N VAL A 34 2.14 -19.34 -17.54
CA VAL A 34 2.32 -19.40 -19.01
C VAL A 34 1.37 -20.42 -19.65
N LYS A 35 1.27 -21.62 -19.03
CA LYS A 35 0.37 -22.68 -19.51
C LYS A 35 -1.11 -22.27 -19.43
N ASN A 36 -1.53 -21.72 -18.30
CA ASN A 36 -2.93 -21.33 -18.08
C ASN A 36 -3.34 -20.09 -18.90
N ALA A 37 -2.40 -19.19 -19.16
CA ALA A 37 -2.60 -18.05 -20.07
C ALA A 37 -2.68 -18.47 -21.56
N GLY A 38 -2.32 -19.72 -21.88
CA GLY A 38 -2.34 -20.22 -23.25
C GLY A 38 -1.27 -19.63 -24.15
N VAL A 39 -0.18 -19.12 -23.56
CA VAL A 39 0.94 -18.53 -24.31
C VAL A 39 2.17 -19.45 -24.30
N THR A 40 3.07 -19.25 -25.24
CA THR A 40 4.37 -19.95 -25.20
C THR A 40 5.31 -19.24 -24.25
N THR A 41 6.31 -19.95 -23.71
CA THR A 41 7.35 -19.35 -22.86
C THR A 41 8.09 -18.23 -23.60
N GLY A 42 8.38 -18.39 -24.89
CA GLY A 42 9.00 -17.34 -25.70
C GLY A 42 8.10 -16.09 -25.85
N ALA A 43 6.78 -16.27 -26.02
CA ALA A 43 5.85 -15.16 -26.06
C ALA A 43 5.77 -14.44 -24.71
N PHE A 44 5.77 -15.17 -23.61
CA PHE A 44 5.82 -14.58 -22.26
C PHE A 44 7.04 -13.66 -22.09
N TYR A 45 8.23 -14.13 -22.45
CA TYR A 45 9.47 -13.34 -22.34
C TYR A 45 9.53 -12.14 -23.31
N GLY A 46 8.60 -12.05 -24.26
CA GLY A 46 8.37 -10.84 -25.04
C GLY A 46 7.64 -9.72 -24.28
N TYR A 47 6.89 -10.07 -23.21
CA TYR A 47 6.18 -9.11 -22.35
C TYR A 47 6.93 -8.82 -21.04
N PHE A 48 7.46 -9.85 -20.39
CA PHE A 48 8.07 -9.75 -19.06
C PHE A 48 9.43 -10.47 -19.03
N SER A 49 10.43 -9.82 -18.46
CA SER A 49 11.78 -10.39 -18.34
C SER A 49 11.87 -11.50 -17.28
N SER A 50 10.96 -11.52 -16.31
CA SER A 50 10.97 -12.48 -15.19
C SER A 50 9.59 -12.57 -14.51
N LYS A 51 9.47 -13.49 -13.53
CA LYS A 51 8.31 -13.58 -12.64
C LYS A 51 8.18 -12.31 -11.77
N GLU A 52 9.31 -11.76 -11.34
CA GLU A 52 9.38 -10.51 -10.59
C GLU A 52 8.83 -9.33 -11.41
N ALA A 53 9.23 -9.22 -12.70
CA ALA A 53 8.75 -8.17 -13.59
C ALA A 53 7.22 -8.27 -13.82
N LEU A 54 6.68 -9.50 -13.94
CA LEU A 54 5.25 -9.72 -14.02
C LEU A 54 4.55 -9.33 -12.72
N PHE A 55 5.05 -9.75 -11.56
CA PHE A 55 4.48 -9.37 -10.26
C PHE A 55 4.51 -7.86 -10.07
N ALA A 56 5.65 -7.23 -10.34
CA ALA A 56 5.83 -5.79 -10.25
C ALA A 56 4.82 -5.04 -11.14
N SER A 57 4.59 -5.49 -12.38
CA SER A 57 3.63 -4.84 -13.28
C SER A 57 2.19 -4.83 -12.76
N ILE A 58 1.86 -5.75 -11.85
CA ILE A 58 0.55 -5.82 -11.20
C ILE A 58 0.49 -4.91 -9.97
N VAL A 59 1.51 -4.95 -9.10
CA VAL A 59 1.45 -4.29 -7.79
C VAL A 59 2.02 -2.87 -7.76
N GLU A 60 2.96 -2.53 -8.65
CA GLU A 60 3.64 -1.23 -8.64
C GLU A 60 2.71 -0.03 -8.78
N PRO A 61 1.70 -0.02 -9.68
CA PRO A 61 0.77 1.09 -9.76
C PRO A 61 0.04 1.36 -8.44
N HIS A 62 -0.27 0.30 -7.69
CA HIS A 62 -0.97 0.37 -6.41
C HIS A 62 -0.03 0.77 -5.26
N ALA A 63 1.18 0.24 -5.24
CA ALA A 63 2.21 0.67 -4.30
C ALA A 63 2.55 2.16 -4.47
N ALA A 64 2.72 2.60 -5.73
CA ALA A 64 2.99 4.01 -6.04
C ALA A 64 1.82 4.93 -5.65
N ALA A 65 0.56 4.51 -5.91
CA ALA A 65 -0.62 5.30 -5.56
C ALA A 65 -0.78 5.44 -4.04
N LEU A 66 -0.69 4.34 -3.28
CA LEU A 66 -0.82 4.34 -1.82
C LEU A 66 0.31 5.13 -1.15
N MET A 67 1.57 4.84 -1.50
CA MET A 67 2.72 5.56 -0.95
C MET A 67 2.72 7.03 -1.38
N GLY A 68 2.39 7.32 -2.64
CA GLY A 68 2.35 8.67 -3.18
C GLY A 68 1.31 9.54 -2.44
N ARG A 69 0.08 9.04 -2.26
CA ARG A 69 -0.96 9.78 -1.51
C ARG A 69 -0.59 9.96 -0.04
N PHE A 70 0.01 8.94 0.57
CA PHE A 70 0.49 9.01 1.94
C PHE A 70 1.60 10.06 2.10
N MET A 71 2.62 10.04 1.24
CA MET A 71 3.70 11.02 1.24
C MET A 71 3.21 12.45 0.96
N GLU A 72 2.23 12.61 0.06
CA GLU A 72 1.60 13.91 -0.21
C GLU A 72 0.96 14.47 1.06
N ALA A 73 0.17 13.66 1.79
CA ALA A 73 -0.45 14.09 3.04
C ALA A 73 0.58 14.52 4.09
N GLN A 74 1.63 13.71 4.29
CA GLN A 74 2.70 14.02 5.24
C GLN A 74 3.44 15.31 4.87
N THR A 75 3.79 15.46 3.60
CA THR A 75 4.53 16.62 3.11
C THR A 75 3.69 17.89 3.20
N SER A 76 2.46 17.87 2.67
CA SER A 76 1.55 19.02 2.70
C SER A 76 1.28 19.49 4.13
N PHE A 77 1.05 18.54 5.05
CA PHE A 77 0.88 18.85 6.47
C PHE A 77 2.15 19.51 7.06
N SER A 78 3.32 18.96 6.80
CA SER A 78 4.58 19.45 7.36
C SER A 78 5.01 20.84 6.81
N GLU A 79 4.50 21.22 5.64
CA GLU A 79 4.72 22.52 5.01
C GLU A 79 3.78 23.63 5.51
N LEU A 80 2.73 23.28 6.26
CA LEU A 80 1.88 24.27 6.91
C LEU A 80 2.68 25.11 7.93
N PRO A 81 2.32 26.38 8.15
CA PRO A 81 2.86 27.16 9.25
C PRO A 81 2.71 26.41 10.57
N GLU A 82 3.77 26.37 11.40
CA GLU A 82 3.78 25.60 12.64
C GLU A 82 2.55 25.88 13.53
N GLN A 83 2.09 27.13 13.57
CA GLN A 83 0.92 27.55 14.37
C GLN A 83 -0.39 26.92 13.88
N GLU A 84 -0.49 26.58 12.60
CA GLU A 84 -1.71 26.06 11.97
C GLU A 84 -1.76 24.51 12.04
N GLN A 85 -0.60 23.83 12.12
CA GLN A 85 -0.52 22.37 12.11
C GLN A 85 -1.44 21.71 13.16
N PRO A 86 -1.52 22.17 14.43
CA PRO A 86 -2.38 21.52 15.43
C PRO A 86 -3.88 21.53 15.12
N GLU A 87 -4.33 22.50 14.33
CA GLU A 87 -5.74 22.59 13.94
C GLU A 87 -6.07 21.74 12.70
N HIS A 88 -5.07 21.43 11.89
CA HIS A 88 -5.23 20.70 10.63
C HIS A 88 -4.91 19.20 10.74
N MET A 89 -4.20 18.77 11.79
CA MET A 89 -3.74 17.38 11.94
C MET A 89 -4.84 16.34 11.73
N GLY A 90 -5.96 16.48 12.45
CA GLY A 90 -7.06 15.51 12.38
C GLY A 90 -7.72 15.47 10.99
N LEU A 91 -7.84 16.61 10.32
CA LEU A 91 -8.46 16.71 9.00
C LEU A 91 -7.59 16.03 7.93
N GLU A 92 -6.31 16.36 7.88
CA GLU A 92 -5.37 15.81 6.88
C GLU A 92 -5.21 14.30 7.05
N SER A 93 -5.06 13.82 8.28
CA SER A 93 -4.99 12.41 8.60
C SER A 93 -6.25 11.67 8.16
N SER A 94 -7.42 12.15 8.54
CA SER A 94 -8.71 11.57 8.20
C SER A 94 -8.92 11.50 6.68
N GLN A 95 -8.63 12.57 5.95
CA GLN A 95 -8.77 12.59 4.48
C GLN A 95 -7.85 11.58 3.80
N CYS A 96 -6.60 11.45 4.27
CA CYS A 96 -5.66 10.49 3.73
C CYS A 96 -6.15 9.04 3.94
N VAL A 97 -6.57 8.71 5.16
CA VAL A 97 -7.03 7.36 5.51
C VAL A 97 -8.31 7.00 4.75
N HIS A 98 -9.28 7.90 4.64
CA HIS A 98 -10.50 7.66 3.85
C HIS A 98 -10.18 7.40 2.38
N TRP A 99 -9.30 8.20 1.79
CA TRP A 99 -8.86 7.96 0.42
C TRP A 99 -8.19 6.57 0.27
N MET A 100 -7.33 6.17 1.23
CA MET A 100 -6.71 4.84 1.21
C MET A 100 -7.74 3.72 1.29
N VAL A 101 -8.77 3.86 2.15
CA VAL A 101 -9.86 2.87 2.27
C VAL A 101 -10.63 2.74 0.95
N ASP A 102 -10.99 3.87 0.34
CA ASP A 102 -11.69 3.85 -0.94
C ASP A 102 -10.85 3.21 -2.04
N TYR A 103 -9.58 3.60 -2.13
CA TYR A 103 -8.64 3.02 -3.09
C TYR A 103 -8.46 1.52 -2.91
N ILE A 104 -8.30 1.06 -1.68
CA ILE A 104 -8.20 -0.35 -1.32
C ILE A 104 -9.46 -1.11 -1.73
N CYS A 105 -10.63 -0.55 -1.48
CA CYS A 105 -11.90 -1.19 -1.85
C CYS A 105 -12.09 -1.29 -3.35
N ASP A 106 -11.58 -0.32 -4.12
CA ASP A 106 -11.65 -0.33 -5.59
C ASP A 106 -10.59 -1.26 -6.23
N HIS A 107 -9.47 -1.51 -5.54
CA HIS A 107 -8.33 -2.27 -6.06
C HIS A 107 -7.93 -3.44 -5.15
N ARG A 108 -8.91 -4.14 -4.61
CA ARG A 108 -8.74 -5.13 -3.53
C ARG A 108 -7.73 -6.23 -3.84
N GLU A 109 -7.85 -6.88 -5.00
CA GLU A 109 -6.98 -8.01 -5.35
C GLU A 109 -5.50 -7.63 -5.52
N PRO A 110 -5.13 -6.61 -6.32
CA PRO A 110 -3.73 -6.23 -6.44
C PRO A 110 -3.16 -5.62 -5.15
N VAL A 111 -3.98 -4.92 -4.34
CA VAL A 111 -3.53 -4.44 -3.03
C VAL A 111 -3.33 -5.62 -2.07
N LYS A 112 -4.18 -6.66 -2.12
CA LYS A 112 -3.98 -7.91 -1.35
C LYS A 112 -2.68 -8.62 -1.75
N LEU A 113 -2.33 -8.63 -3.04
CA LEU A 113 -1.02 -9.12 -3.48
C LEU A 113 0.13 -8.33 -2.85
N LEU A 114 0.06 -7.01 -2.93
CA LEU A 114 1.07 -6.10 -2.39
C LEU A 114 1.30 -6.32 -0.89
N LEU A 115 0.21 -6.40 -0.12
CA LEU A 115 0.27 -6.44 1.35
C LEU A 115 0.53 -7.84 1.92
N CYS A 116 0.04 -8.91 1.26
CA CYS A 116 -0.01 -10.24 1.84
C CYS A 116 0.80 -11.30 1.08
N LYS A 117 1.23 -11.03 -0.14
CA LYS A 117 1.78 -12.03 -1.06
C LYS A 117 3.11 -11.65 -1.69
N ALA A 118 3.72 -10.55 -1.25
CA ALA A 118 4.91 -9.95 -1.86
C ALA A 118 6.24 -10.46 -1.27
N GLU A 119 6.22 -11.46 -0.37
CA GLU A 119 7.43 -12.03 0.24
C GLU A 119 8.42 -12.50 -0.83
N GLY A 120 9.69 -12.08 -0.69
CA GLY A 120 10.77 -12.36 -1.66
C GLY A 120 10.80 -11.42 -2.87
N THR A 121 10.02 -10.33 -2.85
CA THR A 121 10.07 -9.25 -3.85
C THR A 121 10.60 -7.95 -3.25
N SER A 122 10.85 -6.93 -4.10
CA SER A 122 11.17 -5.57 -3.64
C SER A 122 10.03 -4.88 -2.86
N TYR A 123 8.83 -5.45 -2.90
CA TYR A 123 7.64 -4.92 -2.20
C TYR A 123 7.39 -5.56 -0.82
N GLU A 124 8.18 -6.55 -0.43
CA GLU A 124 8.04 -7.27 0.86
C GLU A 124 7.95 -6.34 2.07
N HIS A 125 8.66 -5.22 2.04
CA HIS A 125 8.72 -4.25 3.14
C HIS A 125 7.82 -3.02 2.93
N PHE A 126 6.84 -3.07 2.03
CA PHE A 126 6.00 -1.93 1.69
C PHE A 126 5.35 -1.28 2.91
N VAL A 127 4.68 -2.08 3.77
CA VAL A 127 4.03 -1.57 4.99
C VAL A 127 5.06 -1.01 5.97
N HIS A 128 6.18 -1.69 6.13
CA HIS A 128 7.28 -1.21 7.00
C HIS A 128 7.80 0.16 6.55
N ASN A 129 7.97 0.35 5.24
CA ASN A 129 8.40 1.64 4.69
C ASN A 129 7.39 2.77 4.98
N MET A 130 6.08 2.49 4.92
CA MET A 130 5.05 3.45 5.33
C MET A 130 5.15 3.78 6.82
N VAL A 131 5.38 2.78 7.67
CA VAL A 131 5.56 2.97 9.11
C VAL A 131 6.78 3.85 9.41
N GLU A 132 7.90 3.65 8.72
CA GLU A 132 9.09 4.49 8.90
C GLU A 132 8.83 5.97 8.55
N VAL A 133 8.09 6.21 7.46
CA VAL A 133 7.65 7.57 7.08
C VAL A 133 6.77 8.17 8.19
N GLU A 134 5.77 7.44 8.67
CA GLU A 134 4.88 7.89 9.74
C GLU A 134 5.65 8.27 11.01
N VAL A 135 6.60 7.44 11.42
CA VAL A 135 7.44 7.69 12.59
C VAL A 135 8.26 8.98 12.41
N GLU A 136 8.87 9.17 11.25
CA GLU A 136 9.68 10.35 10.96
C GLU A 136 8.84 11.63 11.07
N TYR A 137 7.67 11.67 10.41
CA TYR A 137 6.79 12.86 10.42
C TYR A 137 6.14 13.09 11.78
N THR A 138 5.75 12.04 12.51
CA THR A 138 5.26 12.13 13.88
C THR A 138 6.29 12.78 14.81
N LEU A 139 7.54 12.35 14.77
CA LEU A 139 8.61 12.92 15.60
C LEU A 139 8.86 14.39 15.24
N ARG A 140 8.86 14.75 13.96
CA ARG A 140 8.96 16.15 13.49
C ARG A 140 7.81 17.00 14.03
N TYR A 141 6.59 16.51 13.97
CA TYR A 141 5.43 17.21 14.48
C TYR A 141 5.47 17.39 16.01
N MET A 142 5.92 16.37 16.75
CA MET A 142 6.13 16.51 18.20
C MET A 142 7.12 17.63 18.54
N ASP A 143 8.17 17.83 17.73
CA ASP A 143 9.12 18.93 17.90
C ASP A 143 8.48 20.29 17.59
N VAL A 144 7.58 20.37 16.60
CA VAL A 144 6.77 21.58 16.36
C VAL A 144 5.92 21.91 17.57
N LEU A 145 5.21 20.93 18.14
CA LEU A 145 4.37 21.14 19.33
C LEU A 145 5.20 21.65 20.53
N ARG A 146 6.41 21.13 20.75
CA ARG A 146 7.33 21.61 21.81
C ARG A 146 7.75 23.05 21.56
N ARG A 147 8.08 23.43 20.30
CA ARG A 147 8.42 24.82 19.95
C ARG A 147 7.25 25.79 20.16
N LEU A 148 6.02 25.30 20.01
CA LEU A 148 4.80 26.05 20.29
C LEU A 148 4.48 26.12 21.79
N GLY A 149 5.31 25.57 22.68
CA GLY A 149 5.11 25.56 24.11
C GLY A 149 4.03 24.58 24.61
N ARG A 150 3.63 23.60 23.78
CA ARG A 150 2.69 22.57 24.18
C ARG A 150 3.39 21.46 24.97
N GLU A 151 2.72 20.95 25.98
CA GLU A 151 3.17 19.74 26.65
C GLU A 151 3.01 18.53 25.73
N VAL A 152 4.10 17.86 25.43
CA VAL A 152 4.14 16.67 24.56
C VAL A 152 4.79 15.54 25.36
N PRO A 153 4.18 14.36 25.42
CA PRO A 153 4.77 13.22 26.10
C PRO A 153 6.13 12.86 25.48
N GLU A 154 7.06 12.40 26.30
CA GLU A 154 8.30 11.80 25.81
C GLU A 154 7.98 10.41 25.24
N LEU A 155 7.90 10.32 23.93
CA LEU A 155 7.78 9.05 23.21
C LEU A 155 9.15 8.67 22.66
N SER A 156 9.60 7.45 22.99
CA SER A 156 10.77 6.91 22.29
C SER A 156 10.41 6.60 20.84
N GLN A 157 11.41 6.65 19.96
CA GLN A 157 11.25 6.25 18.57
C GLN A 157 10.64 4.83 18.45
N SER A 158 11.06 3.90 19.31
CA SER A 158 10.52 2.54 19.34
C SER A 158 9.03 2.51 19.67
N LEU A 159 8.56 3.35 20.60
CA LEU A 159 7.13 3.43 20.94
C LEU A 159 6.33 4.07 19.81
N CYS A 160 6.86 5.13 19.17
CA CYS A 160 6.24 5.68 17.94
C CYS A 160 6.11 4.61 16.86
N HIS A 161 7.16 3.82 16.64
CA HIS A 161 7.13 2.72 15.66
C HIS A 161 6.07 1.66 15.99
N ILE A 162 5.93 1.26 17.25
CA ILE A 162 4.90 0.30 17.68
C ILE A 162 3.50 0.86 17.41
N ILE A 163 3.25 2.12 17.75
CA ILE A 163 1.95 2.77 17.55
C ILE A 163 1.64 2.88 16.05
N ALA A 164 2.57 3.41 15.26
CA ALA A 164 2.42 3.54 13.82
C ALA A 164 2.19 2.19 13.13
N SER A 165 2.94 1.15 13.54
CA SER A 165 2.73 -0.23 13.05
C SER A 165 1.32 -0.74 13.36
N GLY A 166 0.81 -0.47 14.57
CA GLY A 166 -0.54 -0.87 14.95
C GLY A 166 -1.61 -0.18 14.12
N ILE A 167 -1.48 1.13 13.88
CA ILE A 167 -2.42 1.91 13.06
C ILE A 167 -2.39 1.43 11.60
N MET A 168 -1.22 1.33 11.00
CA MET A 168 -1.07 0.88 9.60
C MET A 168 -1.60 -0.54 9.41
N SER A 169 -1.27 -1.46 10.32
CA SER A 169 -1.83 -2.82 10.30
C SER A 169 -3.35 -2.79 10.42
N GLY A 170 -3.90 -1.97 11.32
CA GLY A 170 -5.36 -1.84 11.49
C GLY A 170 -6.07 -1.39 10.21
N ILE A 171 -5.52 -0.42 9.48
CA ILE A 171 -6.07 0.04 8.20
C ILE A 171 -6.02 -1.10 7.16
N PHE A 172 -4.94 -1.86 7.11
CA PHE A 172 -4.77 -2.94 6.12
C PHE A 172 -5.54 -4.23 6.45
N GLU A 173 -6.04 -4.40 7.68
CA GLU A 173 -6.96 -5.49 8.04
C GLU A 173 -8.21 -5.52 7.13
N ILE A 174 -8.62 -4.36 6.57
CA ILE A 174 -9.69 -4.24 5.59
C ILE A 174 -9.50 -5.19 4.40
N VAL A 175 -8.26 -5.29 3.92
CA VAL A 175 -7.89 -6.16 2.78
C VAL A 175 -7.72 -7.60 3.22
N ILE A 176 -7.08 -7.81 4.36
CA ILE A 176 -6.76 -9.15 4.90
C ILE A 176 -8.04 -9.94 5.14
N HIS A 177 -9.06 -9.27 5.69
CA HIS A 177 -10.35 -9.86 6.03
C HIS A 177 -11.46 -9.66 5.00
N ASP A 178 -11.14 -9.17 3.80
CA ASP A 178 -12.10 -8.91 2.72
C ASP A 178 -13.32 -8.10 3.21
N MET A 179 -13.07 -7.10 4.08
CA MET A 179 -14.12 -6.33 4.76
C MET A 179 -15.00 -5.57 3.75
N PRO A 180 -16.34 -5.57 3.91
CA PRO A 180 -17.21 -4.76 3.08
C PRO A 180 -16.90 -3.26 3.22
N ARG A 181 -16.99 -2.48 2.13
CA ARG A 181 -16.68 -1.04 2.10
C ARG A 181 -17.38 -0.26 3.21
N GLU A 182 -18.71 -0.48 3.37
CA GLU A 182 -19.49 0.23 4.40
C GLU A 182 -19.00 -0.05 5.83
N GLN A 183 -18.52 -1.26 6.08
CA GLN A 183 -17.92 -1.62 7.37
C GLN A 183 -16.54 -0.98 7.50
N ALA A 184 -15.70 -1.06 6.47
CA ALA A 184 -14.36 -0.49 6.46
C ALA A 184 -14.39 1.02 6.77
N VAL A 185 -15.29 1.77 6.12
CA VAL A 185 -15.45 3.21 6.38
C VAL A 185 -15.89 3.46 7.83
N ARG A 186 -16.91 2.75 8.34
CA ARG A 186 -17.36 2.93 9.73
C ARG A 186 -16.30 2.62 10.77
N ASP A 187 -15.50 1.57 10.53
CA ASP A 187 -14.49 1.14 11.49
C ASP A 187 -13.29 2.10 11.48
N VAL A 188 -12.93 2.64 10.32
CA VAL A 188 -11.89 3.68 10.17
C VAL A 188 -12.32 5.01 10.79
N ASP A 189 -13.59 5.42 10.65
CA ASP A 189 -14.14 6.62 11.31
C ASP A 189 -14.02 6.55 12.85
N GLN A 190 -13.95 5.36 13.42
CA GLN A 190 -13.77 5.16 14.85
C GLN A 190 -12.29 5.04 15.27
N LEU A 191 -11.41 4.73 14.30
CA LEU A 191 -9.97 4.60 14.52
C LEU A 191 -9.27 5.97 14.48
N CYS A 192 -9.73 6.87 13.62
CA CYS A 192 -9.22 8.24 13.45
C CYS A 192 -9.88 9.23 14.42
#